data_eaf26ab95a0150873ae9d425ae8b4fa1
#
_entry.id   eaf26ab95a0150873ae9d425ae8b4fa1
#
_cell.length_a   1.000
_cell.length_b   1.000
_cell.length_c   1.000
_cell.angle_alpha   90.00
_cell.angle_beta   90.00
_cell.angle_gamma   90.00
#
_symmetry.space_group_name_H-M   'P 1'
#
loop_
_entity.id
_entity.type
_entity.pdbx_description
1 polymer ?
#
loop_
_entity_poly.entity_id
_entity_poly.type
_entity_poly.pdbx_seq_one_letter_code
_entity_poly.pdbx_strand_id
1 'polypeptide(L)'
;MTKHIHGGDVYKYDHCLDFSANCNPLGTPQSVKQAIIDSVEDLSDYPRVGCGPLKEAIADYEHTKKEYLICGNGAADLIFSLSRALNPKKALLPAPTFAEYEQALVSVGCEISRYYLKEENDFCIQKDYPDVLKREKPDIIFLCNPNNPTGITIPQDLLEEILETCAMQGIFMVVDECFLDFVKDPEKYTLKGKLAKYPGLFILKAFTKRYAIPGVRLGYGFCSDGEVLDRMEAVTQPGMCLPWHSRQEWQH
;
A
#
# COMPACT_ATOMS: atom_id res chain seq x y z
N MET A 1 -10.24 23.88 -0.94
CA MET A 1 -9.87 22.50 -0.55
C MET A 1 -11.15 21.69 -0.46
N THR A 2 -11.36 20.76 -1.37
CA THR A 2 -12.46 19.80 -1.28
C THR A 2 -12.23 18.91 -0.07
N LYS A 3 -13.21 18.82 0.82
CA LYS A 3 -13.14 17.97 2.02
C LYS A 3 -13.18 16.51 1.55
N HIS A 4 -12.05 15.82 1.61
CA HIS A 4 -12.01 14.40 1.29
C HIS A 4 -12.84 13.62 2.31
N ILE A 5 -13.80 12.83 1.82
CA ILE A 5 -14.60 11.94 2.65
C ILE A 5 -13.90 10.58 2.61
N HIS A 6 -13.36 10.15 3.76
CA HIS A 6 -12.82 8.79 3.92
C HIS A 6 -13.97 7.85 4.25
N GLY A 7 -13.98 6.64 3.65
CA GLY A 7 -14.93 5.59 4.00
C GLY A 7 -14.71 5.06 5.42
N GLY A 8 -15.70 4.36 5.98
CA GLY A 8 -15.62 3.75 7.32
C GLY A 8 -15.99 4.68 8.49
N ASP A 9 -16.44 5.92 8.23
CA ASP A 9 -16.96 6.83 9.27
C ASP A 9 -18.43 6.49 9.60
N VAL A 10 -18.62 5.31 10.21
CA VAL A 10 -19.95 4.78 10.56
C VAL A 10 -20.62 5.53 11.70
N TYR A 11 -19.86 6.31 12.47
CA TYR A 11 -20.39 7.03 13.65
C TYR A 11 -21.37 8.15 13.31
N LYS A 12 -21.47 8.53 12.05
CA LYS A 12 -22.41 9.56 11.54
C LYS A 12 -23.79 9.02 11.19
N TYR A 13 -23.93 7.70 11.17
CA TYR A 13 -25.13 7.06 10.64
C TYR A 13 -25.62 6.00 11.61
N ASP A 14 -26.87 6.13 12.07
CA ASP A 14 -27.53 5.11 12.87
C ASP A 14 -28.05 4.00 11.95
N HIS A 15 -27.80 2.73 12.30
CA HIS A 15 -28.34 1.54 11.62
C HIS A 15 -28.09 1.44 10.11
N CYS A 16 -26.91 1.86 9.64
CA CYS A 16 -26.54 1.72 8.24
C CYS A 16 -25.78 0.41 7.95
N LEU A 17 -25.91 -0.10 6.72
CA LEU A 17 -25.01 -1.10 6.18
C LEU A 17 -23.80 -0.38 5.58
N ASP A 18 -22.61 -0.63 6.12
CA ASP A 18 -21.38 0.02 5.64
C ASP A 18 -20.79 -0.75 4.45
N PHE A 19 -20.83 -0.12 3.27
CA PHE A 19 -20.13 -0.58 2.06
C PHE A 19 -18.90 0.27 1.71
N SER A 20 -18.46 1.16 2.60
CA SER A 20 -17.38 2.10 2.33
C SER A 20 -16.00 1.64 2.81
N ALA A 21 -15.93 0.63 3.69
CA ALA A 21 -14.66 0.18 4.29
C ALA A 21 -14.00 -1.01 3.58
N ASN A 22 -14.72 -1.83 2.82
CA ASN A 22 -14.23 -2.98 2.03
C ASN A 22 -13.32 -3.94 2.82
N CYS A 23 -13.64 -4.21 4.09
CA CYS A 23 -12.93 -5.20 4.92
C CYS A 23 -13.52 -6.60 4.73
N ASN A 24 -12.76 -7.64 5.11
CA ASN A 24 -13.21 -9.02 5.09
C ASN A 24 -14.55 -9.17 5.86
N PRO A 25 -15.64 -9.60 5.19
CA PRO A 25 -16.96 -9.70 5.83
C PRO A 25 -17.02 -10.80 6.91
N LEU A 26 -16.07 -11.72 6.97
CA LEU A 26 -15.96 -12.73 8.02
C LEU A 26 -15.50 -12.13 9.36
N GLY A 27 -15.08 -10.86 9.36
CA GLY A 27 -14.60 -10.16 10.54
C GLY A 27 -13.19 -10.56 10.96
N THR A 28 -12.78 -10.05 12.11
CA THR A 28 -11.43 -10.28 12.67
C THR A 28 -11.31 -11.72 13.19
N PRO A 29 -10.30 -12.51 12.76
CA PRO A 29 -10.03 -13.85 13.28
C PRO A 29 -9.85 -13.86 14.80
N GLN A 30 -10.24 -14.98 15.45
CA GLN A 30 -10.14 -15.09 16.91
C GLN A 30 -8.67 -15.08 17.38
N SER A 31 -7.74 -15.69 16.62
CA SER A 31 -6.30 -15.64 16.91
C SER A 31 -5.77 -14.20 16.94
N VAL A 32 -6.18 -13.37 15.98
CA VAL A 32 -5.80 -11.94 15.92
C VAL A 32 -6.35 -11.16 17.12
N LYS A 33 -7.62 -11.42 17.50
CA LYS A 33 -8.21 -10.80 18.70
C LYS A 33 -7.45 -11.19 19.96
N GLN A 34 -7.09 -12.48 20.09
CA GLN A 34 -6.35 -12.96 21.25
C GLN A 34 -4.96 -12.34 21.33
N ALA A 35 -4.23 -12.29 20.19
CA ALA A 35 -2.91 -11.65 20.15
C ALA A 35 -2.97 -10.16 20.58
N ILE A 36 -4.02 -9.43 20.21
CA ILE A 36 -4.23 -8.05 20.66
C ILE A 36 -4.46 -8.01 22.17
N ILE A 37 -5.31 -8.89 22.73
CA ILE A 37 -5.58 -8.98 24.17
C ILE A 37 -4.30 -9.27 24.94
N ASP A 38 -3.51 -10.26 24.48
CA ASP A 38 -2.27 -10.67 25.13
C ASP A 38 -1.20 -9.57 25.09
N SER A 39 -1.27 -8.66 24.12
CA SER A 39 -0.35 -7.52 24.02
C SER A 39 -0.68 -6.33 24.92
N VAL A 40 -1.81 -6.37 25.63
CA VAL A 40 -2.20 -5.29 26.57
C VAL A 40 -1.18 -5.17 27.71
N GLU A 41 -0.56 -6.26 28.13
CA GLU A 41 0.50 -6.25 29.16
C GLU A 41 1.75 -5.47 28.72
N ASP A 42 1.97 -5.30 27.40
CA ASP A 42 3.13 -4.58 26.86
C ASP A 42 2.89 -3.07 26.73
N LEU A 43 1.69 -2.56 27.12
CA LEU A 43 1.33 -1.13 26.96
C LEU A 43 2.21 -0.18 27.77
N SER A 44 2.90 -0.66 28.80
CA SER A 44 3.86 0.12 29.60
C SER A 44 5.17 0.40 28.87
N ASP A 45 5.46 -0.34 27.80
CA ASP A 45 6.72 -0.27 27.09
C ASP A 45 6.56 0.52 25.77
N TYR A 46 7.61 1.28 25.41
CA TYR A 46 7.66 1.86 24.08
C TYR A 46 7.81 0.79 23.02
N PRO A 47 7.14 0.96 21.84
CA PRO A 47 7.34 0.06 20.71
C PRO A 47 8.81 -0.05 20.31
N ARG A 48 9.22 -1.24 19.88
CA ARG A 48 10.58 -1.45 19.36
C ARG A 48 10.81 -0.65 18.08
N VAL A 49 11.85 0.15 18.07
CA VAL A 49 12.26 0.90 16.89
C VAL A 49 12.57 -0.07 15.74
N GLY A 50 12.08 0.27 14.53
CA GLY A 50 12.33 -0.51 13.32
C GLY A 50 11.52 -1.81 13.18
N CYS A 51 10.63 -2.14 14.14
CA CYS A 51 9.69 -3.28 14.07
C CYS A 51 10.38 -4.63 13.74
N GLY A 52 11.59 -4.88 14.27
CA GLY A 52 12.42 -6.05 13.91
C GLY A 52 11.68 -7.39 13.90
N PRO A 53 11.05 -7.83 15.01
CA PRO A 53 10.32 -9.10 15.07
C PRO A 53 9.16 -9.18 14.07
N LEU A 54 8.43 -8.08 13.86
CA LEU A 54 7.35 -8.01 12.88
C LEU A 54 7.89 -8.15 11.44
N LYS A 55 8.99 -7.44 11.11
CA LYS A 55 9.64 -7.56 9.80
C LYS A 55 10.14 -8.99 9.55
N GLU A 56 10.65 -9.69 10.57
CA GLU A 56 11.05 -11.10 10.49
C GLU A 56 9.86 -12.00 10.16
N ALA A 57 8.77 -11.88 10.91
CA ALA A 57 7.54 -12.63 10.68
C ALA A 57 6.94 -12.39 9.29
N ILE A 58 6.91 -11.13 8.84
CA ILE A 58 6.44 -10.79 7.49
C ILE A 58 7.39 -11.35 6.42
N ALA A 59 8.70 -11.29 6.62
CA ALA A 59 9.68 -11.81 5.68
C ALA A 59 9.52 -13.34 5.47
N ASP A 60 9.31 -14.07 6.55
CA ASP A 60 9.06 -15.50 6.52
C ASP A 60 7.75 -15.84 5.80
N TYR A 61 6.66 -15.12 6.14
CA TYR A 61 5.34 -15.30 5.53
C TYR A 61 5.33 -14.97 4.03
N GLU A 62 5.94 -13.86 3.66
CA GLU A 62 5.98 -13.37 2.27
C GLU A 62 7.12 -13.97 1.45
N HIS A 63 7.97 -14.84 2.05
CA HIS A 63 9.15 -15.44 1.41
C HIS A 63 10.07 -14.39 0.78
N THR A 64 10.39 -13.34 1.53
CA THR A 64 11.21 -12.20 1.08
C THR A 64 12.31 -11.88 2.09
N LYS A 65 13.15 -10.91 1.76
CA LYS A 65 14.22 -10.45 2.66
C LYS A 65 13.68 -9.40 3.63
N LYS A 66 14.06 -9.50 4.90
CA LYS A 66 13.72 -8.53 5.94
C LYS A 66 14.19 -7.10 5.59
N GLU A 67 15.33 -6.98 4.90
CA GLU A 67 15.93 -5.72 4.48
C GLU A 67 15.11 -4.98 3.41
N TYR A 68 14.16 -5.67 2.76
CA TYR A 68 13.25 -5.05 1.79
C TYR A 68 11.98 -4.50 2.44
N LEU A 69 11.79 -4.74 3.75
CA LEU A 69 10.54 -4.44 4.45
C LEU A 69 10.57 -3.11 5.19
N ILE A 70 9.47 -2.40 5.09
CA ILE A 70 9.12 -1.28 5.97
C ILE A 70 7.72 -1.51 6.53
N CYS A 71 7.52 -1.23 7.82
CA CYS A 71 6.22 -1.26 8.48
C CYS A 71 5.75 0.16 8.78
N GLY A 72 4.44 0.36 8.79
CA GLY A 72 3.84 1.66 9.06
C GLY A 72 2.46 1.56 9.72
N ASN A 73 1.95 2.68 10.15
CA ASN A 73 0.66 2.83 10.83
C ASN A 73 -0.52 2.75 9.84
N GLY A 74 -0.60 1.62 9.13
CA GLY A 74 -1.48 1.38 7.99
C GLY A 74 -0.83 1.78 6.67
N ALA A 75 -1.42 1.34 5.55
CA ALA A 75 -0.94 1.65 4.20
C ALA A 75 -0.88 3.16 3.94
N ALA A 76 -1.83 3.94 4.45
CA ALA A 76 -1.86 5.40 4.29
C ALA A 76 -0.59 6.07 4.82
N ASP A 77 -0.11 5.67 6.00
CA ASP A 77 1.14 6.19 6.56
C ASP A 77 2.34 5.95 5.63
N LEU A 78 2.43 4.75 5.05
CA LEU A 78 3.48 4.41 4.09
C LEU A 78 3.37 5.21 2.78
N ILE A 79 2.16 5.48 2.29
CA ILE A 79 1.93 6.33 1.11
C ILE A 79 2.44 7.76 1.39
N PHE A 80 2.11 8.32 2.55
CA PHE A 80 2.55 9.66 2.93
C PHE A 80 4.06 9.73 3.21
N SER A 81 4.64 8.74 3.91
CA SER A 81 6.08 8.70 4.17
C SER A 81 6.89 8.51 2.90
N LEU A 82 6.45 7.65 1.97
CA LEU A 82 7.08 7.48 0.66
C LEU A 82 7.03 8.78 -0.16
N SER A 83 5.88 9.44 -0.20
CA SER A 83 5.73 10.72 -0.90
C SER A 83 6.67 11.80 -0.35
N ARG A 84 6.82 11.88 0.98
CA ARG A 84 7.78 12.80 1.64
C ARG A 84 9.23 12.43 1.37
N ALA A 85 9.55 11.14 1.43
CA ALA A 85 10.90 10.63 1.22
C ALA A 85 11.40 10.84 -0.21
N LEU A 86 10.54 10.66 -1.21
CA LEU A 86 10.88 10.84 -2.62
C LEU A 86 10.72 12.28 -3.10
N ASN A 87 9.78 13.04 -2.52
CA ASN A 87 9.46 14.42 -2.88
C ASN A 87 9.31 14.65 -4.40
N PRO A 88 8.46 13.84 -5.08
CA PRO A 88 8.31 13.90 -6.53
C PRO A 88 7.71 15.24 -6.96
N LYS A 89 8.05 15.68 -8.17
CA LYS A 89 7.53 16.94 -8.73
C LYS A 89 6.31 16.70 -9.61
N LYS A 90 6.28 15.55 -10.31
CA LYS A 90 5.17 15.18 -11.19
C LYS A 90 4.77 13.73 -10.95
N ALA A 91 3.48 13.48 -10.85
CA ALA A 91 2.90 12.14 -10.75
C ALA A 91 1.86 11.89 -11.83
N LEU A 92 1.71 10.63 -12.23
CA LEU A 92 0.59 10.17 -13.06
C LEU A 92 -0.23 9.17 -12.27
N LEU A 93 -1.52 9.45 -12.10
CA LEU A 93 -2.46 8.57 -11.40
C LEU A 93 -3.58 8.11 -12.34
N PRO A 94 -3.96 6.83 -12.33
CA PRO A 94 -5.25 6.42 -12.88
C PRO A 94 -6.41 7.13 -12.18
N ALA A 95 -7.51 7.36 -12.86
CA ALA A 95 -8.72 7.95 -12.29
C ALA A 95 -9.97 7.27 -12.89
N PRO A 96 -10.83 6.66 -12.03
CA PRO A 96 -10.81 6.66 -10.58
C PRO A 96 -9.75 5.71 -9.97
N THR A 97 -9.19 6.09 -8.81
CA THR A 97 -8.34 5.25 -7.96
C THR A 97 -8.42 5.73 -6.50
N PHE A 98 -7.64 5.11 -5.60
CA PHE A 98 -7.66 5.43 -4.18
C PHE A 98 -7.19 6.85 -3.91
N ALA A 99 -8.01 7.61 -3.18
CA ALA A 99 -7.86 9.07 -3.05
C ALA A 99 -6.62 9.50 -2.24
N GLU A 100 -6.11 8.65 -1.36
CA GLU A 100 -4.97 8.96 -0.51
C GLU A 100 -3.66 9.14 -1.28
N TYR A 101 -3.52 8.56 -2.47
CA TYR A 101 -2.35 8.83 -3.33
C TYR A 101 -2.27 10.30 -3.71
N GLU A 102 -3.38 10.86 -4.19
CA GLU A 102 -3.47 12.27 -4.52
C GLU A 102 -3.22 13.16 -3.30
N GLN A 103 -3.81 12.82 -2.15
CA GLN A 103 -3.64 13.58 -0.91
C GLN A 103 -2.17 13.63 -0.47
N ALA A 104 -1.50 12.48 -0.49
CA ALA A 104 -0.09 12.39 -0.11
C ALA A 104 0.80 13.19 -1.06
N LEU A 105 0.60 13.08 -2.36
CA LEU A 105 1.35 13.80 -3.39
C LEU A 105 1.13 15.31 -3.31
N VAL A 106 -0.12 15.76 -3.15
CA VAL A 106 -0.45 17.18 -2.95
C VAL A 106 0.23 17.74 -1.70
N SER A 107 0.32 16.94 -0.63
CA SER A 107 0.95 17.38 0.63
C SER A 107 2.43 17.75 0.49
N VAL A 108 3.10 17.26 -0.57
CA VAL A 108 4.50 17.58 -0.90
C VAL A 108 4.64 18.52 -2.11
N GLY A 109 3.53 19.07 -2.59
CA GLY A 109 3.52 20.01 -3.71
C GLY A 109 3.74 19.37 -5.08
N CYS A 110 3.43 18.07 -5.21
CA CYS A 110 3.55 17.32 -6.47
C CYS A 110 2.44 17.73 -7.44
N GLU A 111 2.78 17.95 -8.72
CA GLU A 111 1.82 18.14 -9.80
C GLU A 111 1.24 16.78 -10.21
N ILE A 112 -0.07 16.69 -10.41
CA ILE A 112 -0.76 15.44 -10.69
C ILE A 112 -1.42 15.49 -12.07
N SER A 113 -0.95 14.63 -12.95
CA SER A 113 -1.62 14.25 -14.20
C SER A 113 -2.53 13.05 -13.98
N ARG A 114 -3.62 12.92 -14.73
CA ARG A 114 -4.55 11.82 -14.60
C ARG A 114 -4.69 11.04 -15.90
N TYR A 115 -4.63 9.71 -15.78
CA TYR A 115 -5.03 8.77 -16.81
C TYR A 115 -6.45 8.32 -16.53
N TYR A 116 -7.43 8.80 -17.31
CA TYR A 116 -8.83 8.50 -17.07
C TYR A 116 -9.19 7.10 -17.55
N LEU A 117 -9.60 6.26 -16.61
CA LEU A 117 -10.19 4.96 -16.88
C LEU A 117 -11.62 5.16 -17.37
N LYS A 118 -12.01 4.41 -18.40
CA LYS A 118 -13.29 4.61 -19.07
C LYS A 118 -14.22 3.43 -18.87
N GLU A 119 -15.51 3.71 -18.71
CA GLU A 119 -16.56 2.69 -18.59
C GLU A 119 -16.61 1.77 -19.81
N GLU A 120 -16.42 2.30 -21.01
CA GLU A 120 -16.37 1.53 -22.28
C GLU A 120 -15.26 0.46 -22.31
N ASN A 121 -14.27 0.56 -21.42
CA ASN A 121 -13.17 -0.38 -21.24
C ASN A 121 -13.22 -1.04 -19.85
N ASP A 122 -14.37 -1.13 -19.23
CA ASP A 122 -14.57 -1.70 -17.89
C ASP A 122 -13.64 -1.11 -16.83
N PHE A 123 -13.29 0.18 -16.95
CA PHE A 123 -12.31 0.87 -16.10
C PHE A 123 -10.95 0.17 -16.00
N CYS A 124 -10.55 -0.60 -17.02
CA CYS A 124 -9.23 -1.23 -17.11
C CYS A 124 -8.17 -0.23 -17.59
N ILE A 125 -6.95 -0.37 -17.07
CA ILE A 125 -5.76 0.26 -17.67
C ILE A 125 -5.54 -0.39 -19.04
N GLN A 126 -5.36 0.45 -20.08
CA GLN A 126 -5.22 -0.01 -21.45
C GLN A 126 -3.75 -0.17 -21.86
N LYS A 127 -3.51 -0.86 -22.96
CA LYS A 127 -2.16 -1.12 -23.51
C LYS A 127 -1.39 0.14 -23.95
N ASP A 128 -2.06 1.29 -24.04
CA ASP A 128 -1.44 2.58 -24.34
C ASP A 128 -0.77 3.24 -23.12
N TYR A 129 -1.00 2.70 -21.91
CA TYR A 129 -0.48 3.31 -20.68
C TYR A 129 1.05 3.44 -20.65
N PRO A 130 1.87 2.47 -21.12
CA PRO A 130 3.32 2.63 -21.25
C PRO A 130 3.72 3.80 -22.17
N ASP A 131 2.98 4.05 -23.25
CA ASP A 131 3.25 5.19 -24.13
C ASP A 131 2.85 6.53 -23.52
N VAL A 132 1.79 6.53 -22.69
CA VAL A 132 1.45 7.69 -21.87
C VAL A 132 2.57 8.01 -20.87
N LEU A 133 3.18 7.02 -20.23
CA LEU A 133 4.33 7.20 -19.33
C LEU A 133 5.52 7.85 -20.03
N LYS A 134 5.87 7.37 -21.24
CA LYS A 134 6.95 7.93 -22.05
C LYS A 134 6.70 9.39 -22.45
N ARG A 135 5.44 9.75 -22.70
CA ARG A 135 5.03 11.12 -23.05
C ARG A 135 4.98 12.04 -21.85
N GLU A 136 4.33 11.61 -20.75
CA GLU A 136 4.09 12.42 -19.56
C GLU A 136 5.33 12.56 -18.68
N LYS A 137 6.21 11.55 -18.68
CA LYS A 137 7.46 11.49 -17.88
C LYS A 137 7.24 11.89 -16.42
N PRO A 138 6.35 11.23 -15.68
CA PRO A 138 6.19 11.50 -14.27
C PRO A 138 7.42 11.00 -13.49
N ASP A 139 7.66 11.55 -12.29
CA ASP A 139 8.67 11.03 -11.36
C ASP A 139 8.18 9.76 -10.66
N ILE A 140 6.84 9.68 -10.42
CA ILE A 140 6.20 8.59 -9.69
C ILE A 140 4.83 8.25 -10.26
N ILE A 141 4.49 6.96 -10.19
CA ILE A 141 3.13 6.47 -10.44
C ILE A 141 2.64 5.62 -9.28
N PHE A 142 1.31 5.62 -9.06
CA PHE A 142 0.63 4.68 -8.16
C PHE A 142 -0.37 3.85 -8.98
N LEU A 143 -0.28 2.53 -8.84
CA LEU A 143 -1.22 1.58 -9.42
C LEU A 143 -1.84 0.75 -8.30
N CYS A 144 -3.14 0.82 -8.14
CA CYS A 144 -3.89 -0.02 -7.21
C CYS A 144 -4.27 -1.32 -7.92
N ASN A 145 -3.85 -2.46 -7.40
CA ASN A 145 -4.03 -3.76 -8.06
C ASN A 145 -4.41 -4.88 -7.08
N PRO A 146 -5.70 -5.23 -6.95
CA PRO A 146 -6.89 -4.70 -7.66
C PRO A 146 -7.17 -3.24 -7.36
N ASN A 147 -7.71 -2.52 -8.36
CA ASN A 147 -7.98 -1.10 -8.20
C ASN A 147 -9.19 -0.83 -7.27
N ASN A 148 -9.04 0.10 -6.37
CA ASN A 148 -10.12 0.67 -5.59
C ASN A 148 -10.51 2.03 -6.21
N PRO A 149 -11.76 2.23 -6.73
CA PRO A 149 -12.97 1.48 -6.36
C PRO A 149 -13.43 0.40 -7.35
N THR A 150 -12.75 0.19 -8.50
CA THR A 150 -13.30 -0.61 -9.61
C THR A 150 -13.22 -2.12 -9.39
N GLY A 151 -12.33 -2.59 -8.50
CA GLY A 151 -12.10 -4.01 -8.25
C GLY A 151 -11.34 -4.75 -9.37
N ILE A 152 -10.90 -4.04 -10.40
CA ILE A 152 -10.26 -4.62 -11.59
C ILE A 152 -8.77 -4.81 -11.35
N THR A 153 -8.24 -5.96 -11.76
CA THR A 153 -6.80 -6.25 -11.78
C THR A 153 -6.16 -5.85 -13.10
N ILE A 154 -4.88 -5.50 -13.04
CA ILE A 154 -4.07 -5.26 -14.24
C ILE A 154 -3.50 -6.61 -14.69
N PRO A 155 -3.65 -7.01 -15.98
CA PRO A 155 -3.03 -8.21 -16.50
C PRO A 155 -1.51 -8.22 -16.26
N GLN A 156 -0.95 -9.39 -15.95
CA GLN A 156 0.45 -9.53 -15.55
C GLN A 156 1.43 -9.03 -16.65
N ASP A 157 1.15 -9.35 -17.90
CA ASP A 157 1.95 -8.92 -19.05
C ASP A 157 2.00 -7.39 -19.18
N LEU A 158 0.86 -6.73 -19.01
CA LEU A 158 0.79 -5.27 -19.01
C LEU A 158 1.48 -4.66 -17.77
N LEU A 159 1.29 -5.26 -16.61
CA LEU A 159 1.92 -4.79 -15.36
C LEU A 159 3.46 -4.87 -15.46
N GLU A 160 3.99 -5.93 -16.05
CA GLU A 160 5.43 -6.10 -16.31
C GLU A 160 5.93 -5.11 -17.37
N GLU A 161 5.18 -4.86 -18.44
CA GLU A 161 5.53 -3.86 -19.46
C GLU A 161 5.58 -2.44 -18.87
N ILE A 162 4.62 -2.11 -17.98
CA ILE A 162 4.61 -0.84 -17.25
C ILE A 162 5.88 -0.74 -16.37
N LEU A 163 6.22 -1.80 -15.61
CA LEU A 163 7.40 -1.82 -14.75
C LEU A 163 8.69 -1.60 -15.57
N GLU A 164 8.83 -2.29 -16.69
CA GLU A 164 10.00 -2.14 -17.58
C GLU A 164 10.07 -0.71 -18.14
N THR A 165 8.93 -0.16 -18.56
CA THR A 165 8.86 1.24 -19.02
C THR A 165 9.27 2.21 -17.92
N CYS A 166 8.77 2.03 -16.70
CA CYS A 166 9.15 2.85 -15.55
C CYS A 166 10.66 2.77 -15.28
N ALA A 167 11.23 1.57 -15.27
CA ALA A 167 12.67 1.38 -15.06
C ALA A 167 13.52 2.08 -16.14
N MET A 168 13.13 1.97 -17.40
CA MET A 168 13.83 2.63 -18.52
C MET A 168 13.74 4.16 -18.47
N GLN A 169 12.64 4.70 -17.94
CA GLN A 169 12.40 6.14 -17.87
C GLN A 169 12.82 6.77 -16.52
N GLY A 170 13.29 5.98 -15.56
CA GLY A 170 13.62 6.46 -14.22
C GLY A 170 12.39 6.87 -13.40
N ILE A 171 11.22 6.29 -13.69
CA ILE A 171 9.97 6.53 -12.98
C ILE A 171 9.87 5.58 -11.79
N PHE A 172 9.58 6.09 -10.61
CA PHE A 172 9.33 5.26 -9.43
C PHE A 172 7.91 4.68 -9.49
N MET A 173 7.79 3.36 -9.37
CA MET A 173 6.52 2.66 -9.48
C MET A 173 6.04 2.13 -8.13
N VAL A 174 4.86 2.54 -7.71
CA VAL A 174 4.18 2.00 -6.53
C VAL A 174 3.02 1.13 -6.97
N VAL A 175 3.00 -0.12 -6.52
CA VAL A 175 1.87 -1.04 -6.72
C VAL A 175 1.22 -1.31 -5.37
N ASP A 176 -0.03 -0.89 -5.22
CA ASP A 176 -0.83 -1.14 -4.03
C ASP A 176 -1.58 -2.46 -4.16
N GLU A 177 -1.09 -3.47 -3.45
CA GLU A 177 -1.63 -4.82 -3.41
C GLU A 177 -2.50 -5.08 -2.16
N CYS A 178 -3.03 -4.04 -1.49
CA CYS A 178 -3.82 -4.18 -0.26
C CYS A 178 -5.07 -5.06 -0.41
N PHE A 179 -5.59 -5.20 -1.63
CA PHE A 179 -6.74 -6.06 -1.93
C PHE A 179 -6.38 -7.35 -2.66
N LEU A 180 -5.09 -7.60 -2.92
CA LEU A 180 -4.67 -8.74 -3.74
C LEU A 180 -5.02 -10.10 -3.10
N ASP A 181 -5.04 -10.18 -1.77
CA ASP A 181 -5.41 -11.39 -1.03
C ASP A 181 -6.87 -11.86 -1.25
N PHE A 182 -7.72 -11.01 -1.85
CA PHE A 182 -9.09 -11.35 -2.22
C PHE A 182 -9.23 -11.87 -3.66
N VAL A 183 -8.14 -11.86 -4.42
CA VAL A 183 -8.13 -12.34 -5.81
C VAL A 183 -7.85 -13.83 -5.84
N LYS A 184 -8.52 -14.56 -6.73
CA LYS A 184 -8.16 -15.94 -7.01
C LYS A 184 -6.79 -15.98 -7.70
N ASP A 185 -5.90 -16.86 -7.22
CA ASP A 185 -4.52 -16.99 -7.74
C ASP A 185 -3.72 -15.66 -7.67
N PRO A 186 -3.53 -15.04 -6.49
CA PRO A 186 -2.94 -13.71 -6.34
C PRO A 186 -1.52 -13.61 -6.90
N GLU A 187 -0.78 -14.72 -6.93
CA GLU A 187 0.59 -14.80 -7.48
C GLU A 187 0.67 -14.44 -8.98
N LYS A 188 -0.47 -14.50 -9.69
CA LYS A 188 -0.54 -14.08 -11.10
C LYS A 188 -0.62 -12.57 -11.31
N TYR A 189 -0.74 -11.79 -10.22
CA TYR A 189 -0.98 -10.35 -10.29
C TYR A 189 -0.01 -9.55 -9.41
N THR A 190 0.97 -10.20 -8.77
CA THR A 190 1.99 -9.54 -7.95
C THR A 190 3.29 -9.31 -8.71
N LEU A 191 3.97 -8.22 -8.39
CA LEU A 191 5.34 -7.95 -8.85
C LEU A 191 6.40 -8.31 -7.80
N LYS A 192 6.04 -8.98 -6.71
CA LYS A 192 6.96 -9.32 -5.59
C LYS A 192 8.24 -10.01 -6.06
N GLY A 193 8.14 -10.94 -7.00
CA GLY A 193 9.30 -11.63 -7.58
C GLY A 193 10.26 -10.74 -8.39
N LYS A 194 9.86 -9.49 -8.71
CA LYS A 194 10.66 -8.54 -9.49
C LYS A 194 11.45 -7.55 -8.63
N LEU A 195 11.18 -7.47 -7.31
CA LEU A 195 11.78 -6.48 -6.40
C LEU A 195 13.31 -6.42 -6.48
N ALA A 196 13.98 -7.57 -6.46
CA ALA A 196 15.46 -7.61 -6.48
C ALA A 196 16.08 -7.01 -7.76
N LYS A 197 15.34 -7.02 -8.87
CA LYS A 197 15.79 -6.50 -10.16
C LYS A 197 15.44 -5.03 -10.35
N TYR A 198 14.38 -4.55 -9.71
CA TYR A 198 13.82 -3.22 -9.94
C TYR A 198 13.77 -2.39 -8.66
N PRO A 199 14.87 -1.68 -8.30
CA PRO A 199 14.92 -0.87 -7.07
C PRO A 199 13.92 0.29 -7.06
N GLY A 200 13.47 0.77 -8.23
CA GLY A 200 12.40 1.75 -8.36
C GLY A 200 10.98 1.21 -8.20
N LEU A 201 10.82 -0.03 -7.71
CA LEU A 201 9.52 -0.65 -7.41
C LEU A 201 9.26 -0.67 -5.91
N PHE A 202 8.10 -0.15 -5.50
CA PHE A 202 7.56 -0.28 -4.15
C PHE A 202 6.23 -1.04 -4.20
N ILE A 203 6.09 -2.11 -3.43
CA ILE A 203 4.83 -2.83 -3.26
C ILE A 203 4.26 -2.52 -1.89
N LEU A 204 3.01 -2.06 -1.87
CA LEU A 204 2.28 -1.71 -0.65
C LEU A 204 1.28 -2.80 -0.29
N LYS A 205 1.25 -3.20 0.97
CA LYS A 205 0.27 -4.16 1.52
C LYS A 205 -0.27 -3.69 2.87
N ALA A 206 -1.44 -4.22 3.25
CA ALA A 206 -2.06 -3.91 4.53
C ALA A 206 -2.76 -5.12 5.13
N PHE A 207 -2.63 -5.29 6.44
CA PHE A 207 -3.40 -6.28 7.20
C PHE A 207 -4.87 -5.87 7.39
N THR A 208 -5.16 -4.56 7.26
CA THR A 208 -6.46 -3.93 7.49
C THR A 208 -7.62 -4.65 6.84
N LYS A 209 -7.45 -5.03 5.56
CA LYS A 209 -8.54 -5.57 4.74
C LYS A 209 -8.73 -7.05 4.98
N ARG A 210 -7.68 -7.84 4.83
CA ARG A 210 -7.70 -9.29 4.99
C ARG A 210 -8.15 -9.73 6.38
N TYR A 211 -7.60 -9.12 7.43
CA TYR A 211 -7.89 -9.47 8.81
C TYR A 211 -9.01 -8.65 9.45
N ALA A 212 -9.66 -7.78 8.69
CA ALA A 212 -10.73 -6.89 9.19
C ALA A 212 -10.34 -6.14 10.48
N ILE A 213 -9.14 -5.51 10.47
CA ILE A 213 -8.58 -4.78 11.62
C ILE A 213 -8.28 -3.30 11.27
N PRO A 214 -9.26 -2.54 10.74
CA PRO A 214 -9.00 -1.14 10.37
C PRO A 214 -8.58 -0.27 11.56
N GLY A 215 -9.02 -0.60 12.78
CA GLY A 215 -8.66 0.13 14.00
C GLY A 215 -7.24 -0.12 14.51
N VAL A 216 -6.60 -1.23 14.12
CA VAL A 216 -5.23 -1.58 14.58
C VAL A 216 -4.16 -0.75 13.87
N ARG A 217 -4.44 -0.28 12.66
CA ARG A 217 -3.53 0.56 11.87
C ARG A 217 -2.19 -0.09 11.58
N LEU A 218 -2.19 -1.21 10.84
CA LEU A 218 -0.99 -1.93 10.45
C LEU A 218 -0.92 -2.12 8.94
N GLY A 219 0.21 -1.70 8.34
CA GLY A 219 0.55 -1.90 6.95
C GLY A 219 2.04 -2.15 6.78
N TYR A 220 2.45 -2.65 5.64
CA TYR A 220 3.84 -2.88 5.28
C TYR A 220 4.06 -2.67 3.80
N GLY A 221 5.31 -2.46 3.43
CA GLY A 221 5.72 -2.32 2.05
C GLY A 221 7.04 -3.00 1.79
N PHE A 222 7.31 -3.26 0.51
CA PHE A 222 8.55 -3.85 0.02
C PHE A 222 9.24 -2.92 -0.98
N CYS A 223 10.53 -2.71 -0.79
CA CYS A 223 11.42 -2.09 -1.75
C CYS A 223 12.81 -2.70 -1.62
N SER A 224 13.50 -2.94 -2.72
CA SER A 224 14.89 -3.42 -2.66
C SER A 224 15.91 -2.30 -2.56
N ASP A 225 15.48 -1.04 -2.72
CA ASP A 225 16.32 0.15 -2.52
C ASP A 225 16.33 0.53 -1.04
N GLY A 226 17.42 0.20 -0.35
CA GLY A 226 17.61 0.54 1.07
C GLY A 226 17.64 2.05 1.34
N GLU A 227 18.14 2.87 0.41
CA GLU A 227 18.17 4.32 0.58
C GLU A 227 16.75 4.91 0.60
N VAL A 228 15.83 4.35 -0.18
CA VAL A 228 14.42 4.75 -0.14
C VAL A 228 13.81 4.40 1.21
N LEU A 229 14.06 3.18 1.71
CA LEU A 229 13.54 2.75 3.01
C LEU A 229 14.11 3.60 4.16
N ASP A 230 15.41 3.87 4.15
CA ASP A 230 16.05 4.73 5.16
C ASP A 230 15.47 6.16 5.16
N ARG A 231 15.23 6.73 3.98
CA ARG A 231 14.57 8.05 3.85
C ARG A 231 13.13 8.01 4.35
N MET A 232 12.39 6.93 4.10
CA MET A 232 11.04 6.76 4.63
C MET A 232 11.05 6.67 6.16
N GLU A 233 11.96 5.91 6.74
CA GLU A 233 12.12 5.83 8.21
C GLU A 233 12.49 7.19 8.82
N ALA A 234 13.35 7.96 8.16
CA ALA A 234 13.78 9.28 8.63
C ALA A 234 12.64 10.33 8.67
N VAL A 235 11.60 10.20 7.82
CA VAL A 235 10.45 11.12 7.81
C VAL A 235 9.25 10.59 8.60
N THR A 236 9.38 9.39 9.18
CA THR A 236 8.35 8.76 10.03
C THR A 236 8.62 9.09 11.50
N GLN A 237 7.54 9.26 12.28
CA GLN A 237 7.69 9.54 13.71
C GLN A 237 8.22 8.32 14.46
N PRO A 238 9.19 8.46 15.38
CA PRO A 238 9.63 7.37 16.25
C PRO A 238 8.46 6.79 17.06
N GLY A 239 8.41 5.46 17.21
CA GLY A 239 7.39 4.80 18.03
C GLY A 239 6.02 4.64 17.33
N MET A 240 5.94 4.77 16.03
CA MET A 240 4.69 4.59 15.26
C MET A 240 4.13 3.16 15.30
N CYS A 241 4.96 2.15 15.50
CA CYS A 241 4.50 0.77 15.63
C CYS A 241 4.03 0.53 17.06
N LEU A 242 2.76 0.24 17.24
CA LEU A 242 2.18 -0.07 18.57
C LEU A 242 2.75 -1.40 19.11
N PRO A 243 2.76 -1.62 20.46
CA PRO A 243 3.36 -2.80 21.09
C PRO A 243 2.90 -4.13 20.49
N TRP A 244 1.62 -4.26 20.14
CA TRP A 244 1.07 -5.45 19.48
C TRP A 244 1.62 -5.70 18.07
N HIS A 245 2.29 -4.73 17.43
CA HIS A 245 2.98 -4.94 16.17
C HIS A 245 4.31 -5.71 16.32
N SER A 246 4.81 -5.87 17.52
CA SER A 246 6.11 -6.49 17.79
C SER A 246 6.05 -7.99 18.16
N ARG A 247 4.86 -8.59 18.27
CA ARG A 247 4.73 -10.01 18.60
C ARG A 247 4.74 -10.90 17.36
N GLN A 248 5.47 -12.03 17.45
CA GLN A 248 5.59 -13.06 16.39
C GLN A 248 4.32 -13.91 16.19
N GLU A 249 3.31 -13.78 17.04
CA GLU A 249 2.13 -14.66 17.11
C GLU A 249 1.08 -14.44 16.02
N TRP A 250 1.35 -13.59 15.06
CA TRP A 250 0.45 -13.29 13.92
C TRP A 250 0.50 -14.34 12.79
N GLN A 251 1.24 -15.45 12.99
CA GLN A 251 1.59 -16.43 11.93
C GLN A 251 0.54 -17.54 11.69
N HIS A 252 -0.63 -17.52 12.34
CA HIS A 252 -1.61 -18.65 12.19
C HIS A 252 -3.00 -18.21 11.80
#